data_22e9168e890a8b6a6f9cf0dc2bf5b6d8
#
_entry.id   22e9168e890a8b6a6f9cf0dc2bf5b6d8
#
_cell.length_a   1.000
_cell.length_b   1.000
_cell.length_c   1.000
_cell.angle_alpha   90.00
_cell.angle_beta   90.00
_cell.angle_gamma   90.00
#
_symmetry.space_group_name_H-M   'P 1'
#
loop_
_entity.id
_entity.type
_entity.pdbx_description
1 polymer ?
#
loop_
_entity_poly.entity_id
_entity_poly.type
_entity_poly.pdbx_seq_one_letter_code
_entity_poly.pdbx_strand_id
1 'polypeptide(L)'
;MRLADVAPSATGFPRPAGSAGFAAAALVALGIAAVSAGPDMRRLWVLLLLAPLAEEVVFRAGLQESLLRRLRSPPAANALTALAFATAHALARGDASGVAVAIPALLLGAVYGRWRTAWPCVALHASMNAVWLAWGHAGPVAGLGG
;
A
#
# COMPACT_ATOMS: atom_id res chain seq x y z
N MET A 1 -23.29 -37.01 39.36
CA MET A 1 -22.36 -35.85 39.57
C MET A 1 -22.17 -35.21 38.20
N ARG A 2 -22.92 -34.14 37.87
CA ARG A 2 -22.93 -33.47 36.60
C ARG A 2 -21.84 -32.40 36.62
N LEU A 3 -20.86 -32.47 35.71
CA LEU A 3 -19.91 -31.40 35.49
C LEU A 3 -20.67 -30.27 34.82
N ALA A 4 -20.87 -29.20 35.58
CA ALA A 4 -21.56 -28.02 35.13
C ALA A 4 -20.74 -27.28 34.09
N ASP A 5 -21.44 -26.78 33.08
CA ASP A 5 -21.02 -25.91 32.01
C ASP A 5 -20.22 -24.71 32.52
N VAL A 6 -18.92 -24.70 32.25
CA VAL A 6 -18.11 -23.48 32.32
C VAL A 6 -18.15 -22.85 30.93
N ALA A 7 -19.07 -21.92 30.75
CA ALA A 7 -19.05 -21.05 29.58
C ALA A 7 -17.75 -20.25 29.55
N PRO A 8 -17.01 -20.18 28.41
CA PRO A 8 -15.86 -19.31 28.31
C PRO A 8 -16.32 -17.85 28.40
N SER A 9 -15.86 -17.14 29.42
CA SER A 9 -16.06 -15.70 29.55
C SER A 9 -15.38 -15.03 28.35
N ALA A 10 -16.19 -14.44 27.47
CA ALA A 10 -15.71 -13.56 26.42
C ALA A 10 -15.11 -12.31 27.05
N THR A 11 -13.81 -12.34 27.34
CA THR A 11 -13.05 -11.14 27.67
C THR A 11 -12.88 -10.33 26.38
N GLY A 12 -13.95 -9.63 26.00
CA GLY A 12 -13.91 -8.61 24.99
C GLY A 12 -13.04 -7.46 25.49
N PHE A 13 -11.83 -7.33 24.99
CA PHE A 13 -11.05 -6.12 25.19
C PHE A 13 -11.90 -4.91 24.73
N PRO A 14 -12.10 -3.89 25.58
CA PRO A 14 -12.82 -2.70 25.17
C PRO A 14 -12.06 -2.05 24.02
N ARG A 15 -12.70 -1.95 22.86
CA ARG A 15 -12.17 -1.14 21.77
C ARG A 15 -12.15 0.31 22.24
N PRO A 16 -11.01 1.02 22.19
CA PRO A 16 -10.96 2.42 22.58
C PRO A 16 -11.90 3.21 21.65
N ALA A 17 -12.94 3.77 22.23
CA ALA A 17 -14.00 4.51 21.51
C ALA A 17 -13.53 5.81 20.82
N GLY A 18 -12.22 6.08 20.81
CA GLY A 18 -11.61 7.27 20.20
C GLY A 18 -10.75 7.02 18.96
N SER A 19 -10.40 5.76 18.64
CA SER A 19 -9.38 5.49 17.61
C SER A 19 -9.82 5.83 16.16
N ALA A 20 -11.08 5.65 15.83
CA ALA A 20 -11.60 5.96 14.50
C ALA A 20 -11.69 7.47 14.26
N GLY A 21 -12.10 8.24 15.26
CA GLY A 21 -12.14 9.71 15.16
C GLY A 21 -10.75 10.33 15.08
N PHE A 22 -9.78 9.80 15.84
CA PHE A 22 -8.39 10.24 15.77
C PHE A 22 -7.76 9.92 14.40
N ALA A 23 -8.00 8.73 13.85
CA ALA A 23 -7.51 8.36 12.53
C ALA A 23 -8.11 9.24 11.42
N ALA A 24 -9.41 9.52 11.49
CA ALA A 24 -10.08 10.40 10.54
C ALA A 24 -9.54 11.84 10.63
N ALA A 25 -9.39 12.39 11.83
CA ALA A 25 -8.83 13.72 12.04
C ALA A 25 -7.37 13.81 11.57
N ALA A 26 -6.56 12.78 11.82
CA ALA A 26 -5.19 12.71 11.35
C ALA A 26 -5.11 12.68 9.81
N LEU A 27 -5.97 11.91 9.14
CA LEU A 27 -6.02 11.86 7.68
C LEU A 27 -6.46 13.21 7.08
N VAL A 28 -7.44 13.88 7.70
CA VAL A 28 -7.87 15.22 7.26
C VAL A 28 -6.75 16.24 7.46
N ALA A 29 -6.10 16.25 8.62
CA ALA A 29 -4.97 17.16 8.90
C ALA A 29 -3.80 16.92 7.93
N LEU A 30 -3.51 15.64 7.63
CA LEU A 30 -2.49 15.24 6.65
C LEU A 30 -2.86 15.72 5.24
N GLY A 31 -4.13 15.59 4.85
CA GLY A 31 -4.65 16.08 3.58
C GLY A 31 -4.52 17.61 3.46
N ILE A 32 -4.88 18.34 4.50
CA ILE A 32 -4.74 19.81 4.55
C ILE A 32 -3.27 20.21 4.46
N ALA A 33 -2.37 19.55 5.22
CA ALA A 33 -0.95 19.81 5.18
C ALA A 33 -0.36 19.55 3.77
N ALA A 34 -0.79 18.46 3.12
CA ALA A 34 -0.35 18.14 1.76
C ALA A 34 -0.80 19.18 0.73
N VAL A 35 -2.04 19.69 0.84
CA VAL A 35 -2.56 20.72 -0.08
C VAL A 35 -1.93 22.08 0.18
N SER A 36 -1.62 22.41 1.44
CA SER A 36 -1.02 23.69 1.84
C SER A 36 0.50 23.75 1.62
N ALA A 37 1.12 22.59 1.35
CA ALA A 37 2.56 22.49 1.13
C ALA A 37 2.96 22.98 -0.27
N GLY A 38 4.18 23.48 -0.40
CA GLY A 38 4.74 23.79 -1.71
C GLY A 38 4.83 22.56 -2.63
N PRO A 39 5.02 22.76 -3.95
CA PRO A 39 4.95 21.68 -4.94
C PRO A 39 5.80 20.46 -4.61
N ASP A 40 7.03 20.66 -4.16
CA ASP A 40 7.97 19.58 -3.83
C ASP A 40 7.50 18.78 -2.62
N MET A 41 7.08 19.47 -1.56
CA MET A 41 6.56 18.83 -0.37
C MET A 41 5.27 18.08 -0.67
N ARG A 42 4.37 18.63 -1.47
CA ARG A 42 3.16 17.95 -1.92
C ARG A 42 3.48 16.67 -2.69
N ARG A 43 4.48 16.72 -3.57
CA ARG A 43 4.95 15.52 -4.31
C ARG A 43 5.46 14.44 -3.35
N LEU A 44 6.22 14.80 -2.33
CA LEU A 44 6.69 13.86 -1.31
C LEU A 44 5.51 13.22 -0.54
N TRP A 45 4.56 14.01 -0.09
CA TRP A 45 3.36 13.51 0.59
C TRP A 45 2.58 12.52 -0.28
N VAL A 46 2.39 12.85 -1.55
CA VAL A 46 1.67 11.97 -2.47
C VAL A 46 2.44 10.67 -2.66
N LEU A 47 3.72 10.73 -3.01
CA LEU A 47 4.49 9.54 -3.39
C LEU A 47 4.89 8.66 -2.21
N LEU A 48 5.11 9.24 -1.01
CA LEU A 48 5.56 8.47 0.14
C LEU A 48 4.44 8.03 1.08
N LEU A 49 3.25 8.62 0.96
CA LEU A 49 2.16 8.30 1.86
C LEU A 49 0.84 8.00 1.15
N LEU A 50 0.30 8.97 0.40
CA LEU A 50 -1.06 8.85 -0.13
C LEU A 50 -1.16 7.78 -1.23
N ALA A 51 -0.23 7.77 -2.19
CA ALA A 51 -0.24 6.78 -3.26
C ALA A 51 0.02 5.36 -2.73
N PRO A 52 1.09 5.09 -1.93
CA PRO A 52 1.27 3.77 -1.33
C PRO A 52 0.06 3.30 -0.52
N LEU A 53 -0.54 4.18 0.28
CA LEU A 53 -1.72 3.82 1.07
C LEU A 53 -2.91 3.45 0.17
N ALA A 54 -3.25 4.29 -0.80
CA ALA A 54 -4.38 4.07 -1.69
C ALA A 54 -4.18 2.81 -2.55
N GLU A 55 -2.98 2.65 -3.12
CA GLU A 55 -2.66 1.53 -3.99
C GLU A 55 -2.66 0.20 -3.23
N GLU A 56 -2.06 0.12 -2.03
CA GLU A 56 -2.06 -1.12 -1.27
C GLU A 56 -3.44 -1.47 -0.72
N VAL A 57 -4.30 -0.49 -0.42
CA VAL A 57 -5.70 -0.76 -0.08
C VAL A 57 -6.44 -1.34 -1.28
N VAL A 58 -6.30 -0.77 -2.46
CA VAL A 58 -6.99 -1.24 -3.67
C VAL A 58 -6.45 -2.59 -4.13
N PHE A 59 -5.14 -2.71 -4.29
CA PHE A 59 -4.54 -3.89 -4.91
C PHE A 59 -4.33 -5.03 -3.92
N ARG A 60 -3.98 -4.79 -2.66
CA ARG A 60 -3.74 -5.85 -1.67
C ARG A 60 -5.00 -6.18 -0.89
N ALA A 61 -5.54 -5.23 -0.14
CA ALA A 61 -6.72 -5.48 0.66
C ALA A 61 -8.00 -5.69 -0.18
N GLY A 62 -8.07 -5.10 -1.37
CA GLY A 62 -9.18 -5.27 -2.32
C GLY A 62 -8.97 -6.45 -3.27
N LEU A 63 -8.18 -6.25 -4.32
CA LEU A 63 -8.05 -7.19 -5.44
C LEU A 63 -7.38 -8.51 -5.02
N GLN A 64 -6.17 -8.46 -4.45
CA GLN A 64 -5.45 -9.68 -4.08
C GLN A 64 -6.21 -10.51 -3.05
N GLU A 65 -6.80 -9.87 -2.05
CA GLU A 65 -7.62 -10.52 -1.05
C GLU A 65 -8.82 -11.24 -1.69
N SER A 66 -9.49 -10.59 -2.63
CA SER A 66 -10.62 -11.17 -3.38
C SER A 66 -10.19 -12.36 -4.22
N LEU A 67 -9.03 -12.28 -4.89
CA LEU A 67 -8.47 -13.38 -5.66
C LEU A 67 -8.03 -14.54 -4.78
N LEU A 68 -7.42 -14.27 -3.62
CA LEU A 68 -7.03 -15.30 -2.65
C LEU A 68 -8.22 -16.09 -2.10
N ARG A 69 -9.39 -15.45 -2.00
CA ARG A 69 -10.64 -16.16 -1.60
C ARG A 69 -11.24 -17.00 -2.71
N ARG A 70 -11.03 -16.64 -3.97
CA ARG A 70 -11.64 -17.30 -5.13
C ARG A 70 -10.73 -18.34 -5.77
N LEU A 71 -9.42 -18.09 -5.78
CA LEU A 71 -8.43 -18.97 -6.39
C LEU A 71 -7.82 -19.89 -5.33
N ARG A 72 -7.63 -21.17 -5.70
CA ARG A 72 -6.92 -22.13 -4.85
C ARG A 72 -5.40 -22.02 -4.93
N SER A 73 -4.90 -21.02 -5.63
CA SER A 73 -3.48 -20.79 -5.89
C SER A 73 -3.05 -19.39 -5.43
N PRO A 74 -2.42 -19.26 -4.25
CA PRO A 74 -1.89 -17.97 -3.81
C PRO A 74 -0.86 -17.34 -4.76
N PRO A 75 0.03 -18.10 -5.42
CA PRO A 75 0.92 -17.53 -6.43
C PRO A 75 0.17 -16.93 -7.62
N ALA A 76 -0.90 -17.58 -8.08
CA ALA A 76 -1.71 -17.06 -9.18
C ALA A 76 -2.44 -15.77 -8.78
N ALA A 77 -2.98 -15.69 -7.56
CA ALA A 77 -3.58 -14.47 -7.04
C ALA A 77 -2.59 -13.31 -6.99
N ASN A 78 -1.35 -13.56 -6.53
CA ASN A 78 -0.28 -12.58 -6.52
C ASN A 78 0.10 -12.14 -7.94
N ALA A 79 0.32 -13.07 -8.85
CA ALA A 79 0.70 -12.77 -10.24
C ALA A 79 -0.37 -11.95 -10.97
N LEU A 80 -1.64 -12.30 -10.83
CA LEU A 80 -2.75 -11.54 -11.43
C LEU A 80 -2.86 -10.13 -10.85
N THR A 81 -2.67 -9.99 -9.54
CA THR A 81 -2.67 -8.67 -8.90
C THR A 81 -1.49 -7.81 -9.37
N ALA A 82 -0.29 -8.39 -9.46
CA ALA A 82 0.90 -7.68 -9.96
C ALA A 82 0.74 -7.27 -11.43
N LEU A 83 0.13 -8.11 -12.25
CA LEU A 83 -0.19 -7.80 -13.63
C LEU A 83 -1.19 -6.63 -13.73
N ALA A 84 -2.26 -6.67 -12.93
CA ALA A 84 -3.25 -5.58 -12.88
C ALA A 84 -2.60 -4.26 -12.42
N PHE A 85 -1.72 -4.31 -11.41
CA PHE A 85 -0.97 -3.17 -10.94
C PHE A 85 -0.06 -2.57 -12.02
N ALA A 86 0.73 -3.42 -12.69
CA ALA A 86 1.62 -3.00 -13.77
C ALA A 86 0.84 -2.41 -14.97
N THR A 87 -0.30 -3.01 -15.31
CA THR A 87 -1.17 -2.50 -16.38
C THR A 87 -1.72 -1.13 -16.03
N ALA A 88 -2.20 -0.93 -14.79
CA ALA A 88 -2.67 0.37 -14.33
C ALA A 88 -1.58 1.45 -14.42
N HIS A 89 -0.35 1.10 -14.06
CA HIS A 89 0.81 2.01 -14.16
C HIS A 89 1.20 2.31 -15.61
N ALA A 90 1.21 1.32 -16.49
CA ALA A 90 1.48 1.53 -17.91
C ALA A 90 0.44 2.46 -18.55
N LEU A 91 -0.83 2.25 -18.25
CA LEU A 91 -1.92 3.11 -18.71
C LEU A 91 -1.82 4.54 -18.15
N ALA A 92 -1.51 4.68 -16.86
CA ALA A 92 -1.38 6.00 -16.21
C ALA A 92 -0.18 6.80 -16.73
N ARG A 93 0.92 6.12 -17.11
CA ARG A 93 2.11 6.75 -17.68
C ARG A 93 2.01 6.98 -19.19
N GLY A 94 1.14 6.24 -19.86
CA GLY A 94 1.03 6.26 -21.32
C GLY A 94 2.20 5.56 -22.03
N ASP A 95 2.99 4.75 -21.32
CA ASP A 95 4.14 4.05 -21.90
C ASP A 95 4.37 2.67 -21.24
N ALA A 96 5.16 1.84 -21.92
CA ALA A 96 5.46 0.48 -21.46
C ALA A 96 6.40 0.43 -20.23
N SER A 97 7.05 1.52 -19.84
CA SER A 97 7.95 1.56 -18.67
C SER A 97 7.20 1.25 -17.36
N GLY A 98 5.89 1.52 -17.35
CA GLY A 98 5.02 1.14 -16.24
C GLY A 98 5.00 -0.36 -15.91
N VAL A 99 5.35 -1.22 -16.90
CA VAL A 99 5.43 -2.68 -16.69
C VAL A 99 6.54 -3.07 -15.71
N ALA A 100 7.61 -2.28 -15.59
CA ALA A 100 8.72 -2.54 -14.69
C ALA A 100 8.28 -2.62 -13.21
N VAL A 101 7.17 -1.97 -12.85
CA VAL A 101 6.62 -2.03 -11.48
C VAL A 101 6.02 -3.41 -11.14
N ALA A 102 5.90 -4.33 -12.11
CA ALA A 102 5.45 -5.69 -11.84
C ALA A 102 6.35 -6.43 -10.84
N ILE A 103 7.66 -6.20 -10.89
CA ILE A 103 8.63 -6.85 -9.98
C ILE A 103 8.39 -6.43 -8.52
N PRO A 104 8.43 -5.12 -8.18
CA PRO A 104 8.08 -4.70 -6.83
C PRO A 104 6.65 -5.09 -6.44
N ALA A 105 5.70 -5.09 -7.38
CA ALA A 105 4.34 -5.52 -7.09
C ALA A 105 4.25 -7.00 -6.69
N LEU A 106 5.01 -7.89 -7.30
CA LEU A 106 5.10 -9.30 -6.90
C LEU A 106 5.66 -9.45 -5.47
N LEU A 107 6.69 -8.67 -5.12
CA LEU A 107 7.26 -8.68 -3.78
C LEU A 107 6.23 -8.19 -2.73
N LEU A 108 5.57 -7.07 -2.99
CA LEU A 108 4.49 -6.56 -2.11
C LEU A 108 3.37 -7.58 -1.96
N GLY A 109 3.00 -8.27 -3.04
CA GLY A 109 1.99 -9.31 -3.00
C GLY A 109 2.41 -10.55 -2.21
N ALA A 110 3.70 -10.92 -2.22
CA ALA A 110 4.23 -11.99 -1.37
C ALA A 110 4.17 -11.59 0.12
N VAL A 111 4.54 -10.33 0.42
CA VAL A 111 4.41 -9.76 1.78
C VAL A 111 2.95 -9.81 2.24
N TYR A 112 2.02 -9.36 1.42
CA TYR A 112 0.59 -9.42 1.74
C TYR A 112 0.11 -10.86 1.95
N GLY A 113 0.53 -11.78 1.10
CA GLY A 113 0.18 -13.20 1.20
C GLY A 113 0.60 -13.81 2.53
N ARG A 114 1.72 -13.35 3.11
CA ARG A 114 2.27 -13.84 4.39
C ARG A 114 1.55 -13.28 5.61
N TRP A 115 1.23 -11.99 5.61
CA TRP A 115 0.69 -11.31 6.80
C TRP A 115 -0.80 -10.95 6.71
N ARG A 116 -1.38 -10.97 5.52
CA ARG A 116 -2.80 -10.65 5.27
C ARG A 116 -3.21 -9.29 5.83
N THR A 117 -2.28 -8.35 5.83
CA THR A 117 -2.49 -6.96 6.23
C THR A 117 -1.74 -6.02 5.30
N ALA A 118 -2.33 -4.87 4.97
CA ALA A 118 -1.77 -3.93 4.01
C ALA A 118 -0.63 -3.07 4.59
N TRP A 119 -0.56 -2.88 5.91
CA TRP A 119 0.41 -1.97 6.51
C TRP A 119 1.89 -2.26 6.20
N PRO A 120 2.39 -3.52 6.28
CA PRO A 120 3.74 -3.83 5.86
C PRO A 120 4.00 -3.53 4.38
N CYS A 121 2.97 -3.73 3.54
CA CYS A 121 3.06 -3.42 2.11
C CYS A 121 3.14 -1.91 1.88
N VAL A 122 2.34 -1.11 2.58
CA VAL A 122 2.39 0.37 2.53
C VAL A 122 3.77 0.87 2.94
N ALA A 123 4.32 0.38 4.05
CA ALA A 123 5.64 0.78 4.54
C ALA A 123 6.76 0.41 3.54
N LEU A 124 6.72 -0.81 3.00
CA LEU A 124 7.69 -1.27 2.02
C LEU A 124 7.56 -0.49 0.70
N HIS A 125 6.34 -0.26 0.22
CA HIS A 125 6.08 0.54 -0.99
C HIS A 125 6.60 1.97 -0.84
N ALA A 126 6.28 2.63 0.27
CA ALA A 126 6.79 3.97 0.58
C ALA A 126 8.33 4.01 0.60
N SER A 127 8.97 2.97 1.17
CA SER A 127 10.42 2.84 1.19
C SER A 127 11.00 2.68 -0.22
N MET A 128 10.37 1.90 -1.09
CA MET A 128 10.78 1.75 -2.49
C MET A 128 10.67 3.08 -3.24
N ASN A 129 9.58 3.83 -3.03
CA ASN A 129 9.41 5.15 -3.62
C ASN A 129 10.45 6.15 -3.09
N ALA A 130 10.80 6.10 -1.80
CA ALA A 130 11.84 6.95 -1.23
C ALA A 130 13.22 6.67 -1.84
N VAL A 131 13.56 5.39 -2.00
CA VAL A 131 14.81 4.97 -2.67
C VAL A 131 14.82 5.46 -4.12
N TRP A 132 13.73 5.28 -4.86
CA TRP A 132 13.61 5.74 -6.24
C TRP A 132 13.76 7.26 -6.36
N LEU A 133 13.13 8.02 -5.46
CA LEU A 133 13.26 9.48 -5.41
C LEU A 133 14.70 9.92 -5.11
N ALA A 134 15.34 9.29 -4.13
CA ALA A 134 16.73 9.59 -3.77
C ALA A 134 17.69 9.27 -4.94
N TRP A 135 17.48 8.15 -5.63
CA TRP A 135 18.31 7.73 -6.75
C TRP A 135 18.11 8.60 -8.00
N GLY A 136 16.87 9.01 -8.29
CA GLY A 136 16.53 9.89 -9.41
C GLY A 136 17.13 11.29 -9.27
N HIS A 137 17.40 11.74 -8.05
CA HIS A 137 18.12 13.01 -7.78
C HIS A 137 19.65 12.85 -7.77
N ALA A 138 20.16 11.61 -7.62
CA ALA A 138 21.58 11.30 -7.64
C ALA A 138 22.10 10.93 -9.06
N GLY A 139 21.19 10.79 -10.04
CA GLY A 139 21.56 10.57 -11.43
C GLY A 139 22.32 11.78 -12.00
N PRO A 140 23.28 11.56 -12.92
CA PRO A 140 24.04 12.67 -13.52
C PRO A 140 23.04 13.65 -14.12
N VAL A 141 23.16 14.92 -13.72
CA VAL A 141 22.53 16.06 -14.38
C VAL A 141 23.07 16.00 -15.81
N ALA A 142 22.33 15.34 -16.70
CA ALA A 142 22.69 15.29 -18.11
C ALA A 142 22.75 16.73 -18.60
N GLY A 143 23.96 17.11 -19.00
CA GLY A 143 24.42 18.45 -19.24
C GLY A 143 23.39 19.38 -19.83
N LEU A 144 23.25 20.50 -19.16
CA LEU A 144 22.94 21.76 -19.79
C LEU A 144 24.15 22.09 -20.66
N GLY A 145 24.13 21.63 -21.86
CA GLY A 145 25.12 21.93 -22.89
C GLY A 145 24.42 22.56 -24.07
N GLY A 146 24.67 23.85 -24.30
CA GLY A 146 24.50 24.54 -25.56
C GLY A 146 23.14 25.13 -25.85
#